data_7389ca2ce7d843da2c0ac624e17995a3
#
_entry.id   7389ca2ce7d843da2c0ac624e17995a3
#
_cell.length_a   1.000
_cell.length_b   1.000
_cell.length_c   1.000
_cell.angle_alpha   90.00
_cell.angle_beta   90.00
_cell.angle_gamma   90.00
#
_symmetry.space_group_name_H-M   'P 1'
#
loop_
_entity.id
_entity.type
_entity.pdbx_description
1 polymer ?
#
loop_
_entity_poly.entity_id
_entity_poly.type
_entity_poly.pdbx_seq_one_letter_code
_entity_poly.pdbx_strand_id
1 'polypeptide(L)'
;ASDVYKRQYLLCGRLIYEFYTQATKKSMRSILGNAAIIKKVYVPKYIYPLSNIISTFVTFLISLTVLAVVMGYFMIFTDTKMHLTPYVFLAIVPILILLILCMGVGMILATMHVFFRDVEYLYDVFCMLLFYLTPIFYQVDQLHLQTWMKYALMANPLYSLVSMFRSCVLFGEMWNMNWLYYSLGFALV
;
A
#
# COMPACT_ATOMS: atom_id res chain seq x y z
N ALA A 1 26.73 -5.15 -1.40
CA ALA A 1 25.55 -6.01 -1.17
C ALA A 1 24.57 -5.38 -0.18
N SER A 2 25.05 -4.90 0.97
CA SER A 2 24.20 -4.30 2.02
C SER A 2 23.41 -3.08 1.55
N ASP A 3 24.02 -2.19 0.76
CA ASP A 3 23.38 -0.95 0.32
C ASP A 3 22.30 -1.18 -0.75
N VAL A 4 22.51 -2.15 -1.65
CA VAL A 4 21.53 -2.53 -2.66
C VAL A 4 20.30 -3.14 -1.99
N TYR A 5 20.50 -4.00 -1.00
CA TYR A 5 19.41 -4.59 -0.21
C TYR A 5 18.60 -3.52 0.53
N LYS A 6 19.25 -2.55 1.16
CA LYS A 6 18.58 -1.44 1.83
C LYS A 6 17.73 -0.61 0.88
N ARG A 7 18.24 -0.31 -0.32
CA ARG A 7 17.48 0.42 -1.34
C ARG A 7 16.24 -0.34 -1.79
N GLN A 8 16.35 -1.62 -2.03
CA GLN A 8 15.20 -2.46 -2.43
C GLN A 8 14.17 -2.57 -1.32
N TYR A 9 14.61 -2.70 -0.09
CA TYR A 9 13.74 -2.70 1.10
C TYR A 9 12.93 -1.40 1.22
N LEU A 10 13.58 -0.26 1.00
CA LEU A 10 12.92 1.05 0.99
C LEU A 10 11.93 1.19 -0.17
N LEU A 11 12.31 0.76 -1.37
CA LEU A 11 11.46 0.86 -2.55
C LEU A 11 10.17 0.05 -2.41
N CYS A 12 10.24 -1.17 -1.89
CA CYS A 12 9.06 -2.00 -1.66
C CYS A 12 8.05 -1.32 -0.72
N GLY A 13 8.53 -0.81 0.41
CA GLY A 13 7.67 -0.12 1.38
C GLY A 13 7.08 1.17 0.82
N ARG A 14 7.89 1.95 0.12
CA ARG A 14 7.46 3.19 -0.51
C ARG A 14 6.40 2.98 -1.58
N LEU A 15 6.55 1.98 -2.44
CA LEU A 15 5.58 1.70 -3.50
C LEU A 15 4.19 1.37 -2.94
N ILE A 16 4.12 0.56 -1.90
CA ILE A 16 2.85 0.21 -1.25
C ILE A 16 2.20 1.44 -0.62
N TYR A 17 2.98 2.21 0.13
CA TYR A 17 2.49 3.43 0.76
C TYR A 17 2.01 4.45 -0.28
N GLU A 18 2.78 4.66 -1.34
CA GLU A 18 2.47 5.59 -2.41
C GLU A 18 1.19 5.20 -3.16
N PHE A 19 1.03 3.91 -3.46
CA PHE A 19 -0.21 3.40 -4.03
C PHE A 19 -1.41 3.65 -3.12
N TYR A 20 -1.31 3.31 -1.85
CA TYR A 20 -2.39 3.51 -0.88
C TYR A 20 -2.80 4.98 -0.79
N THR A 21 -1.84 5.88 -0.62
CA THR A 21 -2.13 7.32 -0.48
C THR A 21 -2.68 7.92 -1.77
N GLN A 22 -2.13 7.59 -2.91
CA GLN A 22 -2.61 8.10 -4.19
C GLN A 22 -3.99 7.58 -4.54
N ALA A 23 -4.24 6.29 -4.35
CA ALA A 23 -5.53 5.68 -4.63
C ALA A 23 -6.63 6.28 -3.76
N THR A 24 -6.40 6.40 -2.47
CA THR A 24 -7.37 6.96 -1.52
C THR A 24 -7.60 8.45 -1.73
N LYS A 25 -6.58 9.25 -1.97
CA LYS A 25 -6.71 10.70 -2.22
C LYS A 25 -7.41 11.00 -3.55
N LYS A 26 -7.07 10.31 -4.62
CA LYS A 26 -7.76 10.46 -5.91
C LYS A 26 -9.22 10.03 -5.83
N SER A 27 -9.48 8.94 -5.13
CA SER A 27 -10.84 8.47 -4.87
C SER A 27 -11.66 9.48 -4.06
N MET A 28 -11.09 10.05 -3.01
CA MET A 28 -11.73 11.08 -2.19
C MET A 28 -12.19 12.29 -3.00
N ARG A 29 -11.36 12.76 -3.93
CA ARG A 29 -11.67 13.93 -4.77
C ARG A 29 -12.57 13.61 -5.97
N SER A 30 -12.80 12.33 -6.27
CA SER A 30 -13.42 11.87 -7.52
C SER A 30 -14.84 12.35 -7.71
N ILE A 31 -15.67 12.35 -6.67
CA ILE A 31 -17.09 12.73 -6.75
C ILE A 31 -17.23 14.22 -6.99
N LEU A 32 -16.53 15.06 -6.22
CA LEU A 32 -16.58 16.52 -6.38
C LEU A 32 -15.92 16.96 -7.69
N GLY A 33 -14.82 16.33 -8.09
CA GLY A 33 -14.15 16.62 -9.35
C GLY A 33 -15.00 16.34 -10.59
N ASN A 34 -15.90 15.37 -10.50
CA ASN A 34 -16.80 14.98 -11.59
C ASN A 34 -18.25 15.47 -11.41
N ALA A 35 -18.48 16.44 -10.49
CA ALA A 35 -19.82 16.93 -10.18
C ALA A 35 -20.58 17.45 -11.40
N ALA A 36 -19.89 18.07 -12.35
CA ALA A 36 -20.51 18.59 -13.58
C ALA A 36 -21.04 17.46 -14.49
N ILE A 37 -20.35 16.33 -14.54
CA ILE A 37 -20.74 15.15 -15.30
C ILE A 37 -21.87 14.41 -14.60
N ILE A 38 -21.79 14.26 -13.28
CA ILE A 38 -22.79 13.57 -12.45
C ILE A 38 -24.18 14.22 -12.60
N LYS A 39 -24.23 15.54 -12.77
CA LYS A 39 -25.48 16.28 -12.98
C LYS A 39 -26.09 16.08 -14.36
N LYS A 40 -25.33 15.69 -15.36
CA LYS A 40 -25.76 15.59 -16.75
C LYS A 40 -26.09 14.17 -17.18
N VAL A 41 -25.44 13.18 -16.57
CA VAL A 41 -25.54 11.77 -16.95
C VAL A 41 -25.92 10.94 -15.74
N TYR A 42 -26.89 10.04 -15.92
CA TYR A 42 -27.28 9.11 -14.87
C TYR A 42 -26.25 7.95 -14.81
N VAL A 43 -25.22 8.16 -13.98
CA VAL A 43 -24.20 7.13 -13.70
C VAL A 43 -24.12 6.94 -12.19
N PRO A 44 -24.06 5.68 -11.68
CA PRO A 44 -23.89 5.43 -10.26
C PRO A 44 -22.64 6.11 -9.72
N LYS A 45 -22.75 6.83 -8.60
CA LYS A 45 -21.68 7.64 -8.04
C LYS A 45 -20.45 6.84 -7.59
N TYR A 46 -20.60 5.58 -7.24
CA TYR A 46 -19.50 4.71 -6.82
C TYR A 46 -18.50 4.41 -7.94
N ILE A 47 -18.88 4.58 -9.19
CA ILE A 47 -18.01 4.33 -10.35
C ILE A 47 -16.81 5.28 -10.35
N TYR A 48 -16.98 6.52 -9.94
CA TYR A 48 -15.91 7.52 -9.95
C TYR A 48 -14.77 7.19 -8.97
N PRO A 49 -15.02 6.91 -7.68
CA PRO A 49 -13.98 6.45 -6.77
C PRO A 49 -13.32 5.15 -7.24
N LEU A 50 -14.12 4.19 -7.66
CA LEU A 50 -13.66 2.89 -8.11
C LEU A 50 -12.73 2.99 -9.33
N SER A 51 -13.11 3.78 -10.31
CA SER A 51 -12.33 4.03 -11.52
C SER A 51 -10.95 4.63 -11.19
N ASN A 52 -10.88 5.58 -10.28
CA ASN A 52 -9.60 6.17 -9.84
C ASN A 52 -8.71 5.17 -9.12
N ILE A 53 -9.27 4.29 -8.30
CA ILE A 53 -8.51 3.26 -7.60
C ILE A 53 -7.94 2.26 -8.60
N ILE A 54 -8.73 1.80 -9.56
CA ILE A 54 -8.29 0.86 -10.60
C ILE A 54 -7.21 1.49 -11.47
N SER A 55 -7.37 2.73 -11.89
CA SER A 55 -6.36 3.46 -12.67
C SER A 55 -5.03 3.59 -11.90
N THR A 56 -5.09 3.92 -10.62
CA THR A 56 -3.91 3.99 -9.77
C THR A 56 -3.27 2.61 -9.57
N PHE A 57 -4.08 1.56 -9.50
CA PHE A 57 -3.61 0.18 -9.41
C PHE A 57 -2.83 -0.25 -10.65
N VAL A 58 -3.30 0.11 -11.85
CA VAL A 58 -2.55 -0.14 -13.09
C VAL A 58 -1.19 0.56 -13.06
N THR A 59 -1.13 1.80 -12.63
CA THR A 59 0.13 2.53 -12.45
C THR A 59 1.05 1.84 -11.43
N PHE A 60 0.49 1.34 -10.34
CA PHE A 60 1.23 0.56 -9.34
C PHE A 60 1.81 -0.73 -9.90
N LEU A 61 1.05 -1.47 -10.73
CA LEU A 61 1.54 -2.68 -11.40
C LEU A 61 2.71 -2.38 -12.33
N ILE A 62 2.67 -1.26 -13.07
CA ILE A 62 3.78 -0.81 -13.91
C ILE A 62 5.01 -0.54 -13.04
N SER A 63 4.85 0.16 -11.91
CA SER A 63 5.92 0.42 -10.95
C SER A 63 6.52 -0.86 -10.37
N LEU A 64 5.70 -1.86 -10.09
CA LEU A 64 6.17 -3.19 -9.65
C LEU A 64 6.99 -3.90 -10.73
N THR A 65 6.61 -3.76 -12.00
CA THR A 65 7.37 -4.32 -13.11
C THR A 65 8.77 -3.68 -13.19
N VAL A 66 8.86 -2.36 -13.04
CA VAL A 66 10.14 -1.65 -12.98
C VAL A 66 10.98 -2.14 -11.81
N LEU A 67 10.39 -2.31 -10.63
CA LEU A 67 11.07 -2.85 -9.46
C LEU A 67 11.62 -4.26 -9.74
N ALA A 68 10.82 -5.13 -10.35
CA ALA A 68 11.23 -6.49 -10.70
C ALA A 68 12.40 -6.51 -11.68
N VAL A 69 12.40 -5.62 -12.67
CA VAL A 69 13.51 -5.46 -13.63
C VAL A 69 14.79 -5.01 -12.93
N VAL A 70 14.70 -4.02 -12.03
CA VAL A 70 15.83 -3.53 -11.25
C VAL A 70 16.40 -4.62 -10.36
N MET A 71 15.54 -5.38 -9.68
CA MET A 71 15.96 -6.52 -8.86
C MET A 71 16.65 -7.61 -9.69
N GLY A 72 16.10 -7.94 -10.85
CA GLY A 72 16.67 -8.90 -11.79
C GLY A 72 18.04 -8.46 -12.30
N TYR A 73 18.21 -7.19 -12.63
CA TYR A 73 19.49 -6.63 -13.05
C TYR A 73 20.57 -6.80 -11.94
N PHE A 74 20.27 -6.41 -10.71
CA PHE A 74 21.21 -6.57 -9.61
C PHE A 74 21.53 -8.02 -9.28
N MET A 75 20.60 -8.92 -9.51
CA MET A 75 20.78 -10.34 -9.30
C MET A 75 21.80 -10.94 -10.30
N ILE A 76 21.73 -10.52 -11.56
CA ILE A 76 22.60 -11.01 -12.63
C ILE A 76 24.00 -10.42 -12.51
N PHE A 77 24.12 -9.13 -12.18
CA PHE A 77 25.38 -8.40 -12.25
C PHE A 77 26.12 -8.25 -10.92
N THR A 78 25.49 -8.53 -9.77
CA THR A 78 26.08 -8.24 -8.46
C THR A 78 26.21 -9.45 -7.53
N ASP A 79 26.00 -10.70 -8.01
CA ASP A 79 26.09 -11.95 -7.21
C ASP A 79 25.39 -11.85 -5.82
N THR A 80 24.40 -10.99 -5.71
CA THR A 80 23.60 -10.91 -4.49
C THR A 80 22.73 -12.15 -4.42
N LYS A 81 22.93 -12.98 -3.38
CA LYS A 81 22.10 -14.15 -3.10
C LYS A 81 20.68 -13.71 -2.73
N MET A 82 19.95 -13.19 -3.69
CA MET A 82 18.52 -13.01 -3.56
C MET A 82 17.83 -14.28 -4.02
N HIS A 83 17.12 -14.90 -3.14
CA HIS A 83 16.32 -16.06 -3.46
C HIS A 83 15.04 -15.60 -4.17
N LEU A 84 15.08 -15.52 -5.52
CA LEU A 84 13.86 -15.50 -6.30
C LEU A 84 13.22 -16.89 -6.21
N THR A 85 12.52 -17.09 -5.14
CA THR A 85 11.78 -18.32 -4.88
C THR A 85 10.36 -18.17 -5.51
N PRO A 86 9.68 -19.27 -5.86
CA PRO A 86 8.29 -19.21 -6.34
C PRO A 86 7.34 -18.46 -5.40
N TYR A 87 7.74 -18.16 -4.18
CA TYR A 87 7.02 -17.29 -3.24
C TYR A 87 6.78 -15.86 -3.74
N VAL A 88 7.48 -15.41 -4.78
CA VAL A 88 7.19 -14.12 -5.44
C VAL A 88 5.76 -14.08 -6.00
N PHE A 89 5.24 -15.22 -6.45
CA PHE A 89 3.83 -15.32 -6.87
C PHE A 89 2.84 -15.13 -5.71
N LEU A 90 3.25 -15.47 -4.50
CA LEU A 90 2.45 -15.23 -3.30
C LEU A 90 2.35 -13.74 -2.93
N ALA A 91 3.23 -12.88 -3.45
CA ALA A 91 3.14 -11.44 -3.30
C ALA A 91 1.86 -10.82 -3.91
N ILE A 92 1.17 -11.56 -4.78
CA ILE A 92 -0.14 -11.16 -5.29
C ILE A 92 -1.17 -11.03 -4.17
N VAL A 93 -1.11 -11.87 -3.15
CA VAL A 93 -2.08 -11.88 -2.04
C VAL A 93 -2.09 -10.55 -1.26
N PRO A 94 -0.96 -10.04 -0.74
CA PRO A 94 -0.95 -8.75 -0.08
C PRO A 94 -1.34 -7.59 -1.00
N ILE A 95 -1.03 -7.68 -2.29
CA ILE A 95 -1.44 -6.67 -3.28
C ILE A 95 -2.96 -6.63 -3.44
N LEU A 96 -3.62 -7.79 -3.52
CA LEU A 96 -5.07 -7.87 -3.60
C LEU A 96 -5.76 -7.37 -2.33
N ILE A 97 -5.23 -7.71 -1.16
CA ILE A 97 -5.74 -7.20 0.13
C ILE A 97 -5.59 -5.67 0.18
N LEU A 98 -4.47 -5.14 -0.26
CA LEU A 98 -4.23 -3.70 -0.34
C LEU A 98 -5.24 -3.02 -1.28
N LEU A 99 -5.55 -3.62 -2.41
CA LEU A 99 -6.57 -3.11 -3.34
C LEU A 99 -7.94 -3.04 -2.68
N ILE A 100 -8.37 -4.10 -2.01
CA ILE A 100 -9.65 -4.15 -1.30
C ILE A 100 -9.69 -3.07 -0.20
N LEU A 101 -8.62 -2.94 0.57
CA LEU A 101 -8.48 -1.90 1.59
C LEU A 101 -8.62 -0.49 0.99
N CYS A 102 -7.95 -0.22 -0.12
CA CYS A 102 -8.04 1.06 -0.82
C CYS A 102 -9.46 1.34 -1.34
N MET A 103 -10.15 0.31 -1.83
CA MET A 103 -11.54 0.44 -2.28
C MET A 103 -12.45 0.85 -1.13
N GLY A 104 -12.36 0.17 0.00
CA GLY A 104 -13.17 0.48 1.20
C GLY A 104 -12.90 1.89 1.72
N VAL A 105 -11.66 2.20 2.03
CA VAL A 105 -11.26 3.52 2.56
C VAL A 105 -11.53 4.63 1.56
N GLY A 106 -11.26 4.41 0.28
CA GLY A 106 -11.49 5.40 -0.78
C GLY A 106 -12.96 5.76 -0.95
N MET A 107 -13.86 4.78 -0.86
CA MET A 107 -15.30 5.03 -0.95
C MET A 107 -15.82 5.80 0.26
N ILE A 108 -15.37 5.44 1.46
CA ILE A 108 -15.72 6.17 2.69
C ILE A 108 -15.25 7.62 2.61
N LEU A 109 -14.01 7.85 2.23
CA LEU A 109 -13.43 9.19 2.09
C LEU A 109 -14.12 10.00 1.00
N ALA A 110 -14.46 9.40 -0.13
CA ALA A 110 -15.19 10.06 -1.19
C ALA A 110 -16.57 10.57 -0.71
N THR A 111 -17.26 9.75 0.07
CA THR A 111 -18.54 10.14 0.67
C THR A 111 -18.37 11.24 1.70
N MET A 112 -17.40 11.11 2.61
CA MET A 112 -17.13 12.11 3.63
C MET A 112 -16.75 13.48 3.04
N HIS A 113 -15.95 13.47 1.97
CA HIS A 113 -15.50 14.70 1.31
C HIS A 113 -16.64 15.48 0.64
N VAL A 114 -17.69 14.79 0.21
CA VAL A 114 -18.89 15.45 -0.33
C VAL A 114 -19.62 16.27 0.75
N PHE A 115 -19.67 15.75 1.98
CA PHE A 115 -20.33 16.41 3.11
C PHE A 115 -19.42 17.43 3.80
N PHE A 116 -18.16 17.11 3.96
CA PHE A 116 -17.17 17.90 4.69
C PHE A 116 -15.91 18.09 3.84
N ARG A 117 -15.75 19.23 3.23
CA ARG A 117 -14.58 19.55 2.39
C ARG A 117 -13.25 19.55 3.16
N ASP A 118 -13.31 19.85 4.45
CA ASP A 118 -12.14 19.89 5.33
C ASP A 118 -11.52 18.50 5.59
N VAL A 119 -12.24 17.42 5.28
CA VAL A 119 -11.73 16.04 5.36
C VAL A 119 -10.44 15.85 4.55
N GLU A 120 -10.29 16.56 3.44
CA GLU A 120 -9.08 16.51 2.61
C GLU A 120 -7.82 16.89 3.40
N TYR A 121 -7.87 18.00 4.12
CA TYR A 121 -6.73 18.47 4.93
C TYR A 121 -6.45 17.56 6.12
N LEU A 122 -7.48 17.08 6.79
CA LEU A 122 -7.36 16.12 7.90
C LEU A 122 -6.76 14.82 7.41
N TYR A 123 -7.16 14.36 6.25
CA TYR A 123 -6.62 13.13 5.66
C TYR A 123 -5.16 13.27 5.21
N ASP A 124 -4.76 14.45 4.73
CA ASP A 124 -3.37 14.72 4.39
C ASP A 124 -2.46 14.62 5.62
N VAL A 125 -2.90 15.16 6.77
CA VAL A 125 -2.19 15.00 8.05
C VAL A 125 -2.16 13.54 8.49
N PHE A 126 -3.28 12.84 8.36
CA PHE A 126 -3.36 11.42 8.68
C PHE A 126 -2.41 10.57 7.83
N CYS A 127 -2.31 10.84 6.52
CA CYS A 127 -1.33 10.17 5.64
C CYS A 127 0.10 10.44 6.06
N MET A 128 0.41 11.66 6.49
CA MET A 128 1.74 12.00 7.01
C MET A 128 2.07 11.20 8.28
N LEU A 129 1.11 11.05 9.20
CA LEU A 129 1.28 10.21 10.38
C LEU A 129 1.44 8.73 10.01
N LEU A 130 0.68 8.23 9.04
CA LEU A 130 0.83 6.87 8.54
C LEU A 130 2.21 6.63 7.94
N PHE A 131 2.78 7.60 7.25
CA PHE A 131 4.12 7.52 6.68
C PHE A 131 5.18 7.26 7.76
N TYR A 132 5.08 7.94 8.90
CA TYR A 132 5.98 7.75 10.02
C TYR A 132 5.69 6.46 10.81
N LEU A 133 4.42 6.08 10.92
CA LEU A 133 4.01 4.83 11.59
C LEU A 133 4.31 3.58 10.77
N THR A 134 4.36 3.69 9.44
CA THR A 134 4.75 2.55 8.60
C THR A 134 6.27 2.46 8.56
N PRO A 135 6.88 1.31 8.90
CA PRO A 135 8.33 1.14 8.96
C PRO A 135 8.93 1.04 7.55
N ILE A 136 8.92 2.15 6.80
CA ILE A 136 9.48 2.21 5.45
C ILE A 136 11.00 2.31 5.51
N PHE A 137 11.53 3.15 6.41
CA PHE A 137 12.94 3.48 6.49
C PHE A 137 13.75 2.68 7.50
N TYR A 138 13.10 1.95 8.40
CA TYR A 138 13.75 1.20 9.47
C TYR A 138 13.19 -0.21 9.63
N GLN A 139 14.02 -1.10 10.13
CA GLN A 139 13.61 -2.46 10.50
C GLN A 139 13.19 -2.46 11.96
N VAL A 140 11.95 -2.83 12.24
CA VAL A 140 11.40 -2.84 13.60
C VAL A 140 12.18 -3.76 14.54
N ASP A 141 12.73 -4.85 13.98
CA ASP A 141 13.48 -5.84 14.74
C ASP A 141 14.83 -5.33 15.26
N GLN A 142 15.38 -4.28 14.65
CA GLN A 142 16.65 -3.66 15.04
C GLN A 142 16.49 -2.54 16.08
N LEU A 143 15.26 -2.09 16.31
CA LEU A 143 14.95 -1.02 17.25
C LEU A 143 14.49 -1.62 18.57
N HIS A 144 15.18 -1.26 19.67
CA HIS A 144 14.73 -1.54 21.03
C HIS A 144 13.50 -0.69 21.39
N LEU A 145 12.38 -0.93 20.70
CA LEU A 145 11.14 -0.20 20.93
C LEU A 145 10.46 -0.72 22.21
N GLN A 146 9.87 0.22 22.95
CA GLN A 146 9.00 -0.14 24.07
C GLN A 146 7.80 -0.95 23.55
N THR A 147 7.34 -1.87 24.37
CA THR A 147 6.30 -2.84 23.99
C THR A 147 5.04 -2.18 23.42
N TRP A 148 4.61 -1.05 24.00
CA TRP A 148 3.43 -0.31 23.51
C TRP A 148 3.63 0.31 22.12
N MET A 149 4.83 0.78 21.79
CA MET A 149 5.14 1.30 20.44
C MET A 149 5.08 0.19 19.40
N LYS A 150 5.53 -1.00 19.75
CA LYS A 150 5.46 -2.19 18.91
C LYS A 150 4.01 -2.60 18.61
N TYR A 151 3.14 -2.55 19.61
CA TYR A 151 1.71 -2.78 19.41
C TYR A 151 1.05 -1.71 18.55
N ALA A 152 1.40 -0.44 18.71
CA ALA A 152 0.89 0.65 17.89
C ALA A 152 1.28 0.49 16.41
N LEU A 153 2.52 0.07 16.14
CA LEU A 153 2.98 -0.23 14.77
C LEU A 153 2.26 -1.44 14.18
N MET A 154 2.06 -2.49 14.95
CA MET A 154 1.36 -3.71 14.52
C MET A 154 -0.14 -3.46 14.28
N ALA A 155 -0.74 -2.48 14.93
CA ALA A 155 -2.14 -2.10 14.70
C ALA A 155 -2.36 -1.44 13.33
N ASN A 156 -1.30 -0.97 12.66
CA ASN A 156 -1.40 -0.39 11.33
C ASN A 156 -1.55 -1.50 10.26
N PRO A 157 -2.66 -1.55 9.49
CA PRO A 157 -2.83 -2.56 8.45
C PRO A 157 -1.79 -2.47 7.34
N LEU A 158 -1.28 -1.26 7.04
CA LEU A 158 -0.19 -1.07 6.08
C LEU A 158 1.11 -1.73 6.53
N TYR A 159 1.40 -1.75 7.82
CA TYR A 159 2.55 -2.47 8.37
C TYR A 159 2.50 -3.96 8.02
N SER A 160 1.35 -4.60 8.25
CA SER A 160 1.15 -6.02 7.93
C SER A 160 1.33 -6.29 6.44
N LEU A 161 0.74 -5.46 5.59
CA LEU A 161 0.82 -5.60 4.12
C LEU A 161 2.24 -5.38 3.59
N VAL A 162 2.93 -4.35 4.09
CA VAL A 162 4.34 -4.08 3.73
C VAL A 162 5.23 -5.24 4.16
N SER A 163 5.04 -5.76 5.38
CA SER A 163 5.84 -6.88 5.90
C SER A 163 5.60 -8.16 5.11
N MET A 164 4.35 -8.46 4.75
CA MET A 164 4.00 -9.61 3.91
C MET A 164 4.63 -9.51 2.52
N PHE A 165 4.54 -8.35 1.90
CA PHE A 165 5.12 -8.11 0.58
C PHE A 165 6.65 -8.25 0.59
N ARG A 166 7.30 -7.68 1.60
CA ARG A 166 8.75 -7.79 1.77
C ARG A 166 9.19 -9.24 2.02
N SER A 167 8.45 -9.98 2.84
CA SER A 167 8.73 -11.40 3.09
C SER A 167 8.71 -12.21 1.80
N CYS A 168 7.73 -11.99 0.94
CA CYS A 168 7.62 -12.69 -0.33
C CYS A 168 8.69 -12.29 -1.35
N VAL A 169 8.98 -11.00 -1.46
CA VAL A 169 9.83 -10.47 -2.55
C VAL A 169 11.31 -10.51 -2.18
N LEU A 170 11.67 -10.13 -0.96
CA LEU A 170 13.07 -9.98 -0.54
C LEU A 170 13.61 -11.20 0.18
N PHE A 171 12.82 -11.82 1.05
CA PHE A 171 13.27 -12.93 1.88
C PHE A 171 12.95 -14.31 1.28
N GLY A 172 11.98 -14.38 0.35
CA GLY A 172 11.54 -15.65 -0.23
C GLY A 172 10.94 -16.61 0.80
N GLU A 173 10.36 -16.07 1.87
CA GLU A 173 9.76 -16.83 2.97
C GLU A 173 8.25 -16.61 3.02
N MET A 174 7.52 -17.58 3.57
CA MET A 174 6.10 -17.40 3.85
C MET A 174 5.91 -16.42 5.02
N TRP A 175 4.94 -15.53 4.86
CA TRP A 175 4.54 -14.61 5.92
C TRP A 175 3.86 -15.33 7.09
N ASN A 176 3.80 -14.67 8.24
CA ASN A 176 3.03 -15.15 9.36
C ASN A 176 1.52 -15.06 9.07
N MET A 177 0.81 -16.19 9.19
CA MET A 177 -0.62 -16.28 8.91
C MET A 177 -1.47 -15.29 9.73
N ASN A 178 -1.00 -14.91 10.91
CA ASN A 178 -1.69 -13.93 11.76
C ASN A 178 -1.79 -12.55 11.09
N TRP A 179 -0.80 -12.15 10.34
CA TRP A 179 -0.81 -10.88 9.60
C TRP A 179 -1.79 -10.91 8.42
N LEU A 180 -1.93 -12.06 7.79
CA LEU A 180 -2.92 -12.26 6.74
C LEU A 180 -4.34 -12.09 7.29
N TYR A 181 -4.66 -12.78 8.37
CA TYR A 181 -5.98 -12.68 8.98
C TYR A 181 -6.29 -11.27 9.47
N TYR A 182 -5.31 -10.60 10.06
CA TYR A 182 -5.47 -9.23 10.54
C TYR A 182 -5.73 -8.25 9.38
N SER A 183 -4.90 -8.27 8.35
CA SER A 183 -5.03 -7.35 7.22
C SER A 183 -6.29 -7.62 6.39
N LEU A 184 -6.65 -8.88 6.23
CA LEU A 184 -7.87 -9.28 5.52
C LEU A 184 -9.12 -8.91 6.31
N GLY A 185 -9.11 -9.14 7.62
CA GLY A 185 -10.20 -8.71 8.51
C GLY A 185 -10.40 -7.21 8.48
N PHE A 186 -9.32 -6.43 8.52
CA PHE A 186 -9.38 -4.97 8.44
C PHE A 186 -9.85 -4.46 7.07
N ALA A 187 -9.47 -5.13 5.99
CA ALA A 187 -9.86 -4.75 4.64
C ALA A 187 -11.34 -5.06 4.31
N LEU A 188 -11.94 -6.03 5.02
CA LEU A 188 -13.34 -6.41 4.82
C LEU A 188 -14.32 -5.62 5.67
N VAL A 189 -13.86 -4.96 6.75
CA VAL A 189 -14.67 -4.09 7.61
C VAL A 189 -14.77 -2.70 7.03
#